data_69a69ae6320522a063b99e4949dc14a2
#
_entry.id   69a69ae6320522a063b99e4949dc14a2
#
_cell.length_a   1.000
_cell.length_b   1.000
_cell.length_c   1.000
_cell.angle_alpha   90.00
_cell.angle_beta   90.00
_cell.angle_gamma   90.00
#
_symmetry.space_group_name_H-M   'P 1'
#
loop_
_entity.id
_entity.type
_entity.pdbx_description
1 polymer ?
#
loop_
_entity_poly.entity_id
_entity_poly.type
_entity_poly.pdbx_seq_one_letter_code
_entity_poly.pdbx_strand_id
1 'polypeptide(L)'
;MSQTATATSRATQGNILDVNDSIVHVMFLVDTAYIYNKYTTGISTDPNNPMPIDHNSEVMACSFVNKPSKQGTADLSFSVPNQSTVAFWGSSLSNNGHDAIIIYDIEKNTNQGPTDDVFNPFVMNQTLLPGGVIPSGSVNGLPAITQQRNIYALTSTVKAKGTENFVIRFGLYLFDPATQTQKLWSYCQWDPTITVY
;
A
#
# COMPACT_ATOMS: atom_id res chain seq x y z
N MET A 1 -4.46 52.00 21.64
CA MET A 1 -4.87 50.61 21.92
C MET A 1 -4.77 49.84 20.62
N SER A 2 -3.73 49.04 20.47
CA SER A 2 -3.48 48.29 19.25
C SER A 2 -3.94 46.84 19.48
N GLN A 3 -4.93 46.38 18.71
CA GLN A 3 -5.36 44.97 18.71
C GLN A 3 -4.46 44.19 17.79
N THR A 4 -3.69 43.29 18.37
CA THR A 4 -2.91 42.31 17.64
C THR A 4 -3.84 41.16 17.22
N ALA A 5 -4.11 41.04 15.92
CA ALA A 5 -4.85 39.94 15.37
C ALA A 5 -3.97 38.67 15.36
N THR A 6 -4.30 37.68 16.18
CA THR A 6 -3.69 36.38 16.17
C THR A 6 -4.20 35.57 14.97
N ALA A 7 -3.35 35.40 13.97
CA ALA A 7 -3.66 34.51 12.84
C ALA A 7 -3.61 33.07 13.31
N THR A 8 -4.77 32.44 13.49
CA THR A 8 -4.90 31.01 13.71
C THR A 8 -4.64 30.30 12.39
N SER A 9 -3.47 29.68 12.25
CA SER A 9 -3.18 28.81 11.11
C SER A 9 -4.13 27.61 11.19
N ARG A 10 -5.11 27.57 10.30
CA ARG A 10 -5.93 26.39 10.05
C ARG A 10 -5.02 25.34 9.44
N ALA A 11 -4.58 24.38 10.23
CA ALA A 11 -4.00 23.17 9.71
C ALA A 11 -5.01 22.56 8.74
N THR A 12 -4.63 22.38 7.50
CA THR A 12 -5.40 21.64 6.50
C THR A 12 -5.58 20.25 7.07
N GLN A 13 -6.79 19.93 7.55
CA GLN A 13 -7.16 18.55 7.86
C GLN A 13 -7.01 17.78 6.54
N GLY A 14 -5.97 16.96 6.47
CA GLY A 14 -5.87 15.95 5.41
C GLY A 14 -7.16 15.16 5.43
N ASN A 15 -7.79 14.98 4.28
CA ASN A 15 -9.00 14.19 4.14
C ASN A 15 -8.73 12.83 4.78
N ILE A 16 -9.28 12.61 5.99
CA ILE A 16 -9.50 11.28 6.50
C ILE A 16 -10.33 10.62 5.42
N LEU A 17 -9.84 9.50 4.87
CA LEU A 17 -10.60 8.71 3.92
C LEU A 17 -11.93 8.39 4.60
N ASP A 18 -12.97 9.15 4.25
CA ASP A 18 -14.27 9.07 4.93
C ASP A 18 -14.88 7.72 4.59
N VAL A 19 -15.24 6.95 5.62
CA VAL A 19 -15.79 5.58 5.48
C VAL A 19 -17.11 5.57 4.72
N ASN A 20 -17.70 6.74 4.46
CA ASN A 20 -18.94 6.91 3.70
C ASN A 20 -18.74 7.06 2.18
N ASP A 21 -17.54 7.37 1.72
CA ASP A 21 -17.22 7.28 0.30
C ASP A 21 -16.87 5.82 -0.02
N SER A 22 -17.35 5.31 -1.14
CA SER A 22 -17.14 3.93 -1.59
C SER A 22 -15.68 3.67 -1.96
N ILE A 23 -14.81 3.68 -0.93
CA ILE A 23 -13.38 3.38 -1.09
C ILE A 23 -13.19 1.88 -1.08
N VAL A 24 -12.62 1.35 -2.14
CA VAL A 24 -12.17 -0.05 -2.18
C VAL A 24 -10.77 -0.13 -1.61
N HIS A 25 -10.62 -0.77 -0.47
CA HIS A 25 -9.32 -1.04 0.11
C HIS A 25 -8.77 -2.35 -0.45
N VAL A 26 -7.61 -2.26 -1.09
CA VAL A 26 -6.82 -3.41 -1.55
C VAL A 26 -5.60 -3.53 -0.67
N MET A 27 -5.50 -4.62 0.07
CA MET A 27 -4.32 -4.98 0.84
C MET A 27 -3.37 -5.79 -0.03
N PHE A 28 -2.13 -5.42 0.00
CA PHE A 28 -1.02 -6.03 -0.66
C PHE A 28 -0.05 -6.58 0.40
N LEU A 29 0.14 -7.89 0.42
CA LEU A 29 0.99 -8.58 1.37
C LEU A 29 2.19 -9.20 0.67
N VAL A 30 3.37 -9.03 1.26
CA VAL A 30 4.64 -9.50 0.72
C VAL A 30 5.31 -10.49 1.68
N ASP A 31 5.72 -11.64 1.14
CA ASP A 31 6.63 -12.57 1.82
C ASP A 31 8.09 -12.10 1.65
N THR A 32 8.54 -11.27 2.56
CA THR A 32 9.89 -10.71 2.56
C THR A 32 10.97 -11.78 2.73
N ALA A 33 10.67 -12.84 3.48
CA ALA A 33 11.60 -13.95 3.69
C ALA A 33 11.82 -14.75 2.42
N TYR A 34 10.76 -14.99 1.63
CA TYR A 34 10.89 -15.64 0.33
C TYR A 34 11.78 -14.81 -0.60
N ILE A 35 11.53 -13.51 -0.72
CA ILE A 35 12.32 -12.62 -1.59
C ILE A 35 13.78 -12.63 -1.17
N TYR A 36 14.07 -12.43 0.11
CA TYR A 36 15.43 -12.41 0.64
C TYR A 36 16.20 -13.70 0.38
N ASN A 37 15.55 -14.85 0.56
CA ASN A 37 16.18 -16.14 0.35
C ASN A 37 16.38 -16.50 -1.13
N LYS A 38 15.50 -16.04 -2.00
CA LYS A 38 15.52 -16.36 -3.43
C LYS A 38 16.47 -15.46 -4.23
N TYR A 39 16.45 -14.17 -3.95
CA TYR A 39 17.18 -13.16 -4.73
C TYR A 39 18.47 -12.77 -4.01
N THR A 40 19.56 -13.50 -4.29
CA THR A 40 20.90 -13.24 -3.70
C THR A 40 21.77 -12.32 -4.57
N THR A 41 21.30 -12.00 -5.79
CA THR A 41 21.97 -11.12 -6.77
C THR A 41 20.96 -10.17 -7.39
N GLY A 42 21.42 -9.09 -8.00
CA GLY A 42 20.55 -8.09 -8.64
C GLY A 42 19.87 -7.15 -7.63
N ILE A 43 20.29 -7.16 -6.37
CA ILE A 43 19.82 -6.26 -5.32
C ILE A 43 20.02 -4.82 -5.77
N SER A 44 18.99 -3.99 -5.69
CA SER A 44 19.01 -2.59 -6.11
C SER A 44 18.69 -1.63 -4.98
N THR A 45 19.54 -0.63 -4.81
CA THR A 45 19.28 0.51 -3.92
C THR A 45 18.85 1.77 -4.70
N ASP A 46 18.64 1.65 -6.01
CA ASP A 46 18.12 2.72 -6.87
C ASP A 46 16.61 2.53 -7.09
N PRO A 47 15.75 3.43 -6.61
CA PRO A 47 14.29 3.32 -6.79
C PRO A 47 13.84 3.45 -8.24
N ASN A 48 14.70 4.00 -9.14
CA ASN A 48 14.41 4.11 -10.57
C ASN A 48 14.76 2.85 -11.35
N ASN A 49 15.51 1.92 -10.73
CA ASN A 49 15.90 0.65 -11.33
C ASN A 49 15.69 -0.50 -10.34
N PRO A 50 14.44 -0.74 -9.87
CA PRO A 50 14.14 -1.77 -8.91
C PRO A 50 14.37 -3.18 -9.46
N MET A 51 14.71 -4.11 -8.57
CA MET A 51 14.91 -5.52 -8.89
C MET A 51 13.58 -6.17 -9.28
N PRO A 52 13.45 -6.79 -10.46
CA PRO A 52 12.25 -7.54 -10.82
C PRO A 52 12.16 -8.83 -10.00
N ILE A 53 10.95 -9.12 -9.50
CA ILE A 53 10.66 -10.36 -8.76
C ILE A 53 9.52 -11.11 -9.44
N ASP A 54 9.37 -12.41 -9.11
CA ASP A 54 8.28 -13.23 -9.61
C ASP A 54 6.98 -13.03 -8.79
N HIS A 55 5.91 -13.75 -9.17
CA HIS A 55 4.58 -13.64 -8.57
C HIS A 55 4.32 -14.62 -7.40
N ASN A 56 5.38 -15.12 -6.74
CA ASN A 56 5.20 -16.13 -5.69
C ASN A 56 5.26 -15.56 -4.27
N SER A 57 5.72 -14.31 -4.14
CA SER A 57 5.90 -13.64 -2.85
C SER A 57 4.84 -12.59 -2.53
N GLU A 58 3.96 -12.29 -3.49
CA GLU A 58 2.96 -11.24 -3.36
C GLU A 58 1.54 -11.80 -3.45
N VAL A 59 0.68 -11.28 -2.59
CA VAL A 59 -0.75 -11.57 -2.65
C VAL A 59 -1.58 -10.32 -2.44
N MET A 60 -2.68 -10.22 -3.18
CA MET A 60 -3.65 -9.14 -3.04
C MET A 60 -4.97 -9.65 -2.48
N ALA A 61 -5.63 -8.80 -1.69
CA ALA A 61 -6.95 -9.04 -1.16
C ALA A 61 -7.75 -7.74 -1.05
N CYS A 62 -9.05 -7.81 -1.27
CA CYS A 62 -9.99 -6.72 -0.99
C CYS A 62 -11.27 -7.23 -0.34
N SER A 63 -12.18 -6.34 0.04
CA SER A 63 -13.44 -6.70 0.69
C SER A 63 -14.32 -7.58 -0.21
N PHE A 64 -14.95 -8.61 0.36
CA PHE A 64 -15.94 -9.45 -0.33
C PHE A 64 -17.18 -8.68 -0.83
N VAL A 65 -17.46 -7.49 -0.32
CA VAL A 65 -18.51 -6.60 -0.86
C VAL A 65 -18.24 -6.27 -2.33
N ASN A 66 -16.98 -6.22 -2.73
CA ASN A 66 -16.55 -5.98 -4.10
C ASN A 66 -16.50 -7.24 -4.98
N LYS A 67 -17.06 -8.37 -4.50
CA LYS A 67 -17.12 -9.66 -5.21
C LYS A 67 -15.76 -10.04 -5.84
N PRO A 68 -14.66 -10.06 -5.07
CA PRO A 68 -13.35 -10.31 -5.64
C PRO A 68 -13.20 -11.74 -6.15
N SER A 69 -12.38 -11.89 -7.18
CA SER A 69 -11.79 -13.16 -7.61
C SER A 69 -10.27 -13.05 -7.66
N LYS A 70 -9.57 -14.18 -7.69
CA LYS A 70 -8.11 -14.26 -7.59
C LYS A 70 -7.54 -13.65 -6.28
N GLN A 71 -8.33 -13.58 -5.20
CA GLN A 71 -7.81 -13.21 -3.88
C GLN A 71 -6.72 -14.18 -3.42
N GLY A 72 -5.69 -13.65 -2.73
CA GLY A 72 -4.57 -14.47 -2.27
C GLY A 72 -3.60 -14.87 -3.39
N THR A 73 -3.64 -14.18 -4.52
CA THR A 73 -2.67 -14.31 -5.61
C THR A 73 -2.05 -12.95 -5.95
N ALA A 74 -1.02 -12.95 -6.80
CA ALA A 74 -0.38 -11.73 -7.29
C ALA A 74 -1.28 -10.89 -8.22
N ASP A 75 -2.36 -11.45 -8.72
CA ASP A 75 -3.39 -10.76 -9.51
C ASP A 75 -4.66 -10.55 -8.68
N LEU A 76 -5.51 -9.61 -9.09
CA LEU A 76 -6.80 -9.37 -8.45
C LEU A 76 -7.87 -8.96 -9.45
N SER A 77 -9.10 -9.45 -9.22
CA SER A 77 -10.28 -8.96 -9.96
C SER A 77 -11.37 -8.60 -8.96
N PHE A 78 -12.07 -7.47 -9.18
CA PHE A 78 -13.14 -7.02 -8.28
C PHE A 78 -14.16 -6.15 -9.02
N SER A 79 -15.34 -5.99 -8.41
CA SER A 79 -16.42 -5.16 -8.93
C SER A 79 -16.54 -3.86 -8.16
N VAL A 80 -16.60 -2.75 -8.88
CA VAL A 80 -16.78 -1.42 -8.30
C VAL A 80 -17.37 -0.47 -9.34
N PRO A 81 -18.22 0.51 -8.94
CA PRO A 81 -18.69 1.54 -9.84
C PRO A 81 -17.55 2.40 -10.40
N ASN A 82 -17.75 2.95 -11.61
CA ASN A 82 -16.86 3.98 -12.13
C ASN A 82 -16.82 5.19 -11.17
N GLN A 83 -15.69 5.89 -11.14
CA GLN A 83 -15.40 7.01 -10.25
C GLN A 83 -15.21 6.63 -8.77
N SER A 84 -15.28 5.35 -8.41
CA SER A 84 -14.94 4.90 -7.06
C SER A 84 -13.45 5.08 -6.80
N THR A 85 -13.11 5.44 -5.57
CA THR A 85 -11.72 5.48 -5.11
C THR A 85 -11.24 4.08 -4.75
N VAL A 86 -10.03 3.74 -5.17
CA VAL A 86 -9.32 2.53 -4.76
C VAL A 86 -8.07 2.94 -4.00
N ALA A 87 -7.84 2.33 -2.84
CA ALA A 87 -6.68 2.58 -2.00
C ALA A 87 -5.85 1.30 -1.82
N PHE A 88 -4.60 1.32 -2.26
CA PHE A 88 -3.65 0.22 -2.14
C PHE A 88 -2.78 0.41 -0.90
N TRP A 89 -2.79 -0.60 -0.03
CA TRP A 89 -2.06 -0.67 1.22
C TRP A 89 -1.02 -1.77 1.12
N GLY A 90 0.21 -1.50 1.50
CA GLY A 90 1.28 -2.51 1.50
C GLY A 90 1.71 -2.89 2.91
N SER A 91 1.95 -4.18 3.12
CA SER A 91 2.53 -4.70 4.35
C SER A 91 3.35 -5.97 4.08
N SER A 92 4.38 -6.20 4.87
CA SER A 92 5.01 -7.52 4.97
C SER A 92 4.09 -8.49 5.73
N LEU A 93 4.37 -9.79 5.65
CA LEU A 93 3.67 -10.80 6.45
C LEU A 93 3.85 -10.63 7.96
N SER A 94 4.89 -9.88 8.40
CA SER A 94 5.09 -9.49 9.80
C SER A 94 4.36 -8.19 10.18
N ASN A 95 3.42 -7.73 9.37
CA ASN A 95 2.73 -6.44 9.56
C ASN A 95 3.70 -5.26 9.69
N ASN A 96 4.78 -5.26 8.91
CA ASN A 96 5.89 -4.31 8.97
C ASN A 96 6.56 -4.20 10.37
N GLY A 97 6.32 -5.18 11.25
CA GLY A 97 6.85 -5.16 12.61
C GLY A 97 8.26 -5.71 12.73
N HIS A 98 8.65 -6.64 11.87
CA HIS A 98 10.02 -7.16 11.74
C HIS A 98 10.61 -6.60 10.46
N ASP A 99 10.42 -7.27 9.32
CA ASP A 99 10.73 -6.69 8.03
C ASP A 99 9.56 -5.82 7.57
N ALA A 100 9.84 -4.83 6.74
CA ALA A 100 8.82 -3.91 6.25
C ALA A 100 8.88 -3.73 4.74
N ILE A 101 7.74 -3.37 4.16
CA ILE A 101 7.67 -2.88 2.79
C ILE A 101 6.97 -1.53 2.73
N ILE A 102 7.38 -0.71 1.76
CA ILE A 102 6.70 0.54 1.42
C ILE A 102 6.46 0.54 -0.09
N ILE A 103 5.19 0.46 -0.50
CA ILE A 103 4.82 0.69 -1.91
C ILE A 103 5.03 2.17 -2.18
N TYR A 104 5.83 2.50 -3.19
CA TYR A 104 6.10 3.89 -3.52
C TYR A 104 5.58 4.28 -4.91
N ASP A 105 5.23 3.29 -5.77
CA ASP A 105 4.78 3.57 -7.12
C ASP A 105 3.90 2.44 -7.67
N ILE A 106 2.86 2.83 -8.43
CA ILE A 106 2.00 1.95 -9.21
C ILE A 106 1.80 2.61 -10.58
N GLU A 107 2.35 1.99 -11.63
CA GLU A 107 2.27 2.48 -12.99
C GLU A 107 1.62 1.45 -13.92
N LYS A 108 0.99 1.93 -14.98
CA LYS A 108 0.51 1.09 -16.07
C LYS A 108 1.69 0.43 -16.79
N ASN A 109 1.63 -0.90 -16.94
CA ASN A 109 2.62 -1.67 -17.69
C ASN A 109 2.21 -1.82 -19.15
N THR A 110 2.83 -1.07 -20.03
CA THR A 110 2.58 -1.14 -21.47
C THR A 110 3.44 -2.20 -22.18
N ASN A 111 4.36 -2.84 -21.47
CA ASN A 111 5.29 -3.84 -22.03
C ASN A 111 4.73 -5.28 -21.98
N GLN A 112 3.66 -5.52 -21.21
CA GLN A 112 3.03 -6.84 -21.08
C GLN A 112 1.92 -7.14 -22.10
N GLY A 113 1.85 -6.41 -23.21
CA GLY A 113 0.82 -6.58 -24.22
C GLY A 113 -0.38 -5.62 -24.05
N PRO A 114 -1.54 -5.92 -24.68
CA PRO A 114 -2.71 -5.07 -24.60
C PRO A 114 -3.17 -4.86 -23.15
N THR A 115 -3.45 -3.62 -22.80
CA THR A 115 -3.90 -3.24 -21.45
C THR A 115 -4.90 -2.10 -21.55
N ASP A 116 -6.02 -2.21 -20.82
CA ASP A 116 -7.04 -1.16 -20.77
C ASP A 116 -6.53 0.05 -19.98
N ASP A 117 -7.32 1.10 -19.95
CA ASP A 117 -7.07 2.32 -19.17
C ASP A 117 -8.13 2.41 -18.07
N VAL A 118 -7.96 1.60 -17.04
CA VAL A 118 -8.95 1.37 -15.98
C VAL A 118 -8.86 2.40 -14.86
N PHE A 119 -7.65 2.86 -14.54
CA PHE A 119 -7.41 3.75 -13.41
C PHE A 119 -6.81 5.09 -13.85
N ASN A 120 -7.09 6.14 -13.07
CA ASN A 120 -6.32 7.38 -13.13
C ASN A 120 -4.92 7.15 -12.53
N PRO A 121 -3.96 8.07 -12.72
CA PRO A 121 -2.65 7.97 -12.06
C PRO A 121 -2.80 7.81 -10.55
N PHE A 122 -1.98 6.95 -9.96
CA PHE A 122 -1.94 6.73 -8.52
C PHE A 122 -1.21 7.87 -7.80
N VAL A 123 -1.73 8.25 -6.63
CA VAL A 123 -1.16 9.31 -5.81
C VAL A 123 -0.96 8.80 -4.38
N MET A 124 0.21 9.09 -3.80
CA MET A 124 0.48 8.79 -2.39
C MET A 124 -0.36 9.70 -1.50
N ASN A 125 -1.20 9.11 -0.66
CA ASN A 125 -1.93 9.77 0.40
C ASN A 125 -1.40 9.34 1.76
N GLN A 126 -0.98 10.31 2.56
CA GLN A 126 -0.54 10.09 3.93
C GLN A 126 -1.44 10.86 4.88
N THR A 127 -1.97 10.18 5.88
CA THR A 127 -2.85 10.76 6.89
C THR A 127 -2.32 10.43 8.29
N LEU A 128 -2.33 11.44 9.16
CA LEU A 128 -2.07 11.26 10.57
C LEU A 128 -3.37 10.89 11.28
N LEU A 129 -3.44 9.69 11.86
CA LEU A 129 -4.53 9.25 12.70
C LEU A 129 -4.17 9.50 14.17
N PRO A 130 -4.78 10.52 14.83
CA PRO A 130 -4.38 10.90 16.19
C PRO A 130 -4.69 9.83 17.25
N GLY A 131 -5.75 9.05 17.06
CA GLY A 131 -6.24 8.04 17.99
C GLY A 131 -6.29 6.63 17.41
N GLY A 132 -5.24 6.19 16.72
CA GLY A 132 -5.16 4.82 16.22
C GLY A 132 -5.18 3.80 17.36
N VAL A 133 -6.05 2.80 17.28
CA VAL A 133 -6.18 1.75 18.30
C VAL A 133 -5.02 0.77 18.20
N ILE A 134 -4.37 0.49 19.33
CA ILE A 134 -3.32 -0.53 19.46
C ILE A 134 -3.58 -1.40 20.71
N PRO A 135 -3.05 -2.63 20.75
CA PRO A 135 -3.08 -3.43 21.98
C PRO A 135 -2.37 -2.71 23.13
N SER A 136 -2.88 -2.85 24.35
CA SER A 136 -2.14 -2.43 25.55
C SER A 136 -0.99 -3.40 25.86
N GLY A 137 -0.17 -3.06 26.86
CA GLY A 137 0.90 -3.95 27.35
C GLY A 137 0.41 -5.12 28.22
N SER A 138 -0.90 -5.36 28.35
CA SER A 138 -1.46 -6.49 29.10
C SER A 138 -1.29 -7.81 28.32
N VAL A 139 -1.43 -8.94 29.02
CA VAL A 139 -1.24 -10.30 28.43
C VAL A 139 -2.12 -10.57 27.21
N ASN A 140 -3.34 -10.02 27.18
CA ASN A 140 -4.27 -10.16 26.06
C ASN A 140 -4.43 -8.89 25.22
N GLY A 141 -3.62 -7.85 25.46
CA GLY A 141 -3.69 -6.57 24.75
C GLY A 141 -4.89 -5.69 25.12
N LEU A 142 -5.67 -6.04 26.13
CA LEU A 142 -6.90 -5.33 26.51
C LEU A 142 -6.80 -4.74 27.93
N PRO A 143 -7.53 -3.62 28.21
CA PRO A 143 -8.23 -2.80 27.21
C PRO A 143 -7.27 -2.17 26.20
N ALA A 144 -7.72 -2.05 24.96
CA ALA A 144 -6.94 -1.39 23.93
C ALA A 144 -6.66 0.09 24.31
N ILE A 145 -5.55 0.61 23.83
CA ILE A 145 -5.16 2.01 24.01
C ILE A 145 -5.12 2.72 22.66
N THR A 146 -5.07 4.05 22.67
CA THR A 146 -4.92 4.84 21.45
C THR A 146 -3.53 5.43 21.35
N GLN A 147 -3.00 5.45 20.14
CA GLN A 147 -1.71 6.04 19.81
C GLN A 147 -1.81 6.76 18.47
N GLN A 148 -1.04 7.84 18.32
CA GLN A 148 -0.89 8.51 17.03
C GLN A 148 -0.20 7.59 16.03
N ARG A 149 -0.79 7.45 14.83
CA ARG A 149 -0.26 6.62 13.77
C ARG A 149 -0.28 7.37 12.44
N ASN A 150 0.79 7.26 11.68
CA ASN A 150 0.77 7.60 10.27
C ASN A 150 0.21 6.40 9.49
N ILE A 151 -0.77 6.68 8.64
CA ILE A 151 -1.30 5.73 7.66
C ILE A 151 -1.05 6.29 6.26
N TYR A 152 -0.72 5.43 5.32
CA TYR A 152 -0.48 5.83 3.94
C TYR A 152 -0.98 4.77 2.98
N ALA A 153 -1.46 5.22 1.82
CA ALA A 153 -1.90 4.37 0.72
C ALA A 153 -1.63 5.06 -0.61
N LEU A 154 -1.43 4.29 -1.65
CA LEU A 154 -1.51 4.78 -3.02
C LEU A 154 -2.96 4.72 -3.48
N THR A 155 -3.54 5.86 -3.84
CA THR A 155 -4.94 5.96 -4.22
C THR A 155 -5.11 6.37 -5.67
N SER A 156 -6.14 5.85 -6.30
CA SER A 156 -6.59 6.23 -7.64
C SER A 156 -8.11 6.19 -7.72
N THR A 157 -8.68 6.68 -8.81
CA THR A 157 -10.09 6.53 -9.15
C THR A 157 -10.25 5.66 -10.38
N VAL A 158 -11.30 4.81 -10.36
CA VAL A 158 -11.63 3.95 -11.50
C VAL A 158 -12.23 4.79 -12.62
N LYS A 159 -11.64 4.74 -13.81
CA LYS A 159 -12.13 5.41 -15.04
C LYS A 159 -13.13 4.56 -15.78
N ALA A 160 -12.82 3.26 -15.92
CA ALA A 160 -13.58 2.32 -16.73
C ALA A 160 -13.48 0.89 -16.18
N LYS A 161 -14.37 0.02 -16.62
CA LYS A 161 -14.21 -1.44 -16.48
C LYS A 161 -13.18 -1.94 -17.48
N GLY A 162 -12.47 -2.99 -17.12
CA GLY A 162 -11.46 -3.58 -18.00
C GLY A 162 -10.36 -4.27 -17.20
N THR A 163 -9.29 -4.64 -17.91
CA THR A 163 -8.12 -5.30 -17.35
C THR A 163 -6.89 -4.45 -17.63
N GLU A 164 -6.21 -4.04 -16.58
CA GLU A 164 -5.00 -3.23 -16.68
C GLU A 164 -3.81 -3.96 -16.08
N ASN A 165 -2.70 -3.97 -16.84
CA ASN A 165 -1.42 -4.49 -16.41
C ASN A 165 -0.65 -3.38 -15.71
N PHE A 166 -0.02 -3.71 -14.59
CA PHE A 166 0.73 -2.76 -13.76
C PHE A 166 2.19 -3.15 -13.59
N VAL A 167 3.00 -2.17 -13.22
CA VAL A 167 4.23 -2.36 -12.48
C VAL A 167 4.01 -1.75 -11.10
N ILE A 168 4.14 -2.55 -10.06
CA ILE A 168 4.09 -2.08 -8.68
C ILE A 168 5.49 -2.13 -8.09
N ARG A 169 5.94 -1.00 -7.53
CA ARG A 169 7.28 -0.84 -6.97
C ARG A 169 7.22 -0.64 -5.47
N PHE A 170 8.11 -1.29 -4.75
CA PHE A 170 8.21 -1.16 -3.30
C PHE A 170 9.64 -1.24 -2.81
N GLY A 171 9.92 -0.54 -1.71
CA GLY A 171 11.15 -0.74 -0.94
C GLY A 171 10.97 -1.85 0.06
N LEU A 172 11.91 -2.79 0.12
CA LEU A 172 11.99 -3.87 1.10
C LEU A 172 13.05 -3.52 2.13
N TYR A 173 12.64 -3.51 3.40
CA TYR A 173 13.49 -3.14 4.54
C TYR A 173 13.61 -4.35 5.46
N LEU A 174 14.82 -4.77 5.76
CA LEU A 174 15.09 -5.87 6.68
C LEU A 174 15.38 -5.35 8.08
N PHE A 175 14.92 -6.06 9.09
CA PHE A 175 15.20 -5.78 10.48
C PHE A 175 16.65 -6.11 10.82
N ASP A 176 17.36 -5.15 11.37
CA ASP A 176 18.71 -5.30 11.91
C ASP A 176 18.65 -5.45 13.44
N PRO A 177 18.87 -6.66 13.98
CA PRO A 177 18.78 -6.90 15.42
C PRO A 177 19.87 -6.16 16.23
N ALA A 178 21.00 -5.82 15.60
CA ALA A 178 22.08 -5.11 16.30
C ALA A 178 21.72 -3.64 16.58
N THR A 179 20.97 -3.01 15.68
CA THR A 179 20.56 -1.60 15.81
C THR A 179 19.08 -1.44 16.18
N GLN A 180 18.30 -2.54 16.19
CA GLN A 180 16.85 -2.53 16.40
C GLN A 180 16.11 -1.62 15.41
N THR A 181 16.61 -1.56 14.17
CA THR A 181 16.04 -0.70 13.11
C THR A 181 15.82 -1.51 11.82
N GLN A 182 14.93 -1.00 10.98
CA GLN A 182 14.70 -1.54 9.64
C GLN A 182 15.56 -0.77 8.63
N LYS A 183 16.34 -1.50 7.83
CA LYS A 183 17.26 -0.93 6.83
C LYS A 183 16.84 -1.35 5.43
N LEU A 184 16.89 -0.42 4.48
CA LEU A 184 16.66 -0.74 3.08
C LEU A 184 17.61 -1.86 2.64
N TRP A 185 17.01 -2.95 2.13
CA TRP A 185 17.74 -4.04 1.52
C TRP A 185 17.70 -3.94 -0.01
N SER A 186 16.51 -3.75 -0.59
CA SER A 186 16.35 -3.58 -2.04
C SER A 186 15.08 -2.81 -2.38
N TYR A 187 15.09 -2.10 -3.49
CA TYR A 187 13.88 -1.77 -4.22
C TYR A 187 13.50 -2.94 -5.14
N CYS A 188 12.24 -3.31 -5.12
CA CYS A 188 11.68 -4.43 -5.87
C CYS A 188 10.51 -3.98 -6.72
N GLN A 189 10.24 -4.72 -7.81
CA GLN A 189 9.04 -4.54 -8.61
C GLN A 189 8.47 -5.87 -9.08
N TRP A 190 7.14 -5.94 -9.21
CA TRP A 190 6.44 -7.02 -9.90
C TRP A 190 5.35 -6.46 -10.81
N ASP A 191 4.78 -7.29 -11.67
CA ASP A 191 3.93 -6.89 -12.79
C ASP A 191 2.54 -7.56 -12.75
N PRO A 192 1.66 -7.21 -11.79
CA PRO A 192 0.34 -7.79 -11.65
C PRO A 192 -0.64 -7.33 -12.73
N THR A 193 -1.71 -8.13 -12.85
CA THR A 193 -2.91 -7.77 -13.60
C THR A 193 -4.07 -7.49 -12.67
N ILE A 194 -4.76 -6.36 -12.85
CA ILE A 194 -5.95 -6.00 -12.09
C ILE A 194 -7.13 -5.84 -13.04
N THR A 195 -8.23 -6.53 -12.74
CA THR A 195 -9.47 -6.45 -13.52
C THR A 195 -10.59 -5.82 -12.69
N VAL A 196 -11.26 -4.82 -13.27
CA VAL A 196 -12.47 -4.19 -12.74
C VAL A 196 -13.66 -4.55 -13.63
N TYR A 197 -14.78 -5.07 -13.07
CA TYR A 197 -15.98 -5.49 -13.81
C TYR A 197 -17.30 -5.04 -13.18
#